data_d380f6db7fb82e45b746fa7620dd476c
#
_entry.id   d380f6db7fb82e45b746fa7620dd476c
#
_cell.length_a   1.000
_cell.length_b   1.000
_cell.length_c   1.000
_cell.angle_alpha   90.00
_cell.angle_beta   90.00
_cell.angle_gamma   90.00
#
_symmetry.space_group_name_H-M   'P 1'
#
loop_
_entity.id
_entity.type
_entity.pdbx_description
1 polymer ?
#
loop_
_entity_poly.entity_id
_entity_poly.type
_entity_poly.pdbx_seq_one_letter_code
_entity_poly.pdbx_strand_id
1 'polypeptide(L)'
;MNSNEYFPSVKDIIEAKYILKDIIYNTPLQKNNILSEKYKCNIFLKREDLQIVRSYKIRGAYNKIKSISNDDLQNGIVCASAGNHAQGVAYSCNKLKIYGTIYMPITTPKQKIDRVKMFGKQYIKIILTGDTFDECNYKAFKSCKKKKFIHPFDDKKIIEGQGTVGLEILQQMKDKVDYIFLPVGGGGLASGVGSYFYHISPYTKIIGVEPKGAPSMSFSFIENKVIELKNIDRFIDGASVKKVGLLNFNICKKVLFDIKPLHEGKVCTTILDLYNLEAIVAEPAGALSISALDIYYDKIINKNVVCILSGGNNDIIRTEEIRKRSLIYKGLKHYFIVRFPQRAGALKEFVSTILGPNDDITYFQYSKKTSKEEGPAVIGIELSDKENFSGMIKKMKQYNIHYQYINDNPDLFDILI
;
A
#
# COMPACT_ATOMS: atom_id res chain seq x y z
N MET A 1 11.77 -17.43 29.80
CA MET A 1 11.97 -16.68 28.56
C MET A 1 12.96 -17.44 27.71
N ASN A 2 12.57 -17.97 26.57
CA ASN A 2 13.48 -18.70 25.68
C ASN A 2 14.52 -17.70 25.12
N SER A 3 15.78 -17.89 25.52
CA SER A 3 16.93 -17.02 25.24
C SER A 3 17.42 -17.00 23.79
N ASN A 4 16.63 -17.48 22.82
CA ASN A 4 17.05 -17.66 21.42
C ASN A 4 16.13 -17.00 20.38
N GLU A 5 15.29 -16.04 20.76
CA GLU A 5 14.42 -15.36 19.80
C GLU A 5 15.18 -14.17 19.18
N TYR A 6 15.36 -14.20 17.84
CA TYR A 6 16.06 -13.14 17.11
C TYR A 6 15.37 -11.78 17.29
N PHE A 7 16.14 -10.77 17.69
CA PHE A 7 15.75 -9.37 17.76
C PHE A 7 16.93 -8.52 17.27
N PRO A 8 16.76 -7.64 16.26
CA PRO A 8 17.88 -6.85 15.72
C PRO A 8 18.51 -5.96 16.77
N SER A 9 19.82 -6.01 16.89
CA SER A 9 20.57 -5.09 17.76
C SER A 9 20.86 -3.77 17.03
N VAL A 10 21.19 -2.73 17.79
CA VAL A 10 21.67 -1.45 17.23
C VAL A 10 22.90 -1.67 16.36
N LYS A 11 23.81 -2.56 16.78
CA LYS A 11 25.03 -2.89 16.04
C LYS A 11 24.72 -3.47 14.66
N ASP A 12 23.77 -4.42 14.56
CA ASP A 12 23.37 -5.03 13.29
C ASP A 12 22.83 -3.98 12.30
N ILE A 13 22.04 -3.03 12.80
CA ILE A 13 21.46 -1.95 11.98
C ILE A 13 22.55 -0.94 11.54
N ILE A 14 23.51 -0.65 12.41
CA ILE A 14 24.67 0.19 12.07
C ILE A 14 25.53 -0.49 11.02
N GLU A 15 25.80 -1.79 11.15
CA GLU A 15 26.51 -2.58 10.12
C GLU A 15 25.79 -2.54 8.78
N ALA A 16 24.46 -2.72 8.78
CA ALA A 16 23.63 -2.56 7.57
C ALA A 16 23.79 -1.16 6.97
N LYS A 17 23.83 -0.10 7.77
CA LYS A 17 24.06 1.28 7.29
C LYS A 17 25.42 1.41 6.59
N TYR A 18 26.47 0.80 7.12
CA TYR A 18 27.81 0.80 6.47
C TYR A 18 27.78 0.04 5.15
N ILE A 19 27.12 -1.13 5.08
CA ILE A 19 26.96 -1.91 3.85
C ILE A 19 26.20 -1.12 2.77
N LEU A 20 25.25 -0.30 3.18
CA LEU A 20 24.40 0.48 2.30
C LEU A 20 25.00 1.83 1.89
N LYS A 21 26.13 2.23 2.51
CA LYS A 21 26.83 3.48 2.19
C LYS A 21 27.17 3.51 0.70
N ASP A 22 26.95 4.65 0.05
CA ASP A 22 27.21 4.89 -1.38
C ASP A 22 26.37 4.01 -2.34
N ILE A 23 25.46 3.19 -1.81
CA ILE A 23 24.56 2.32 -2.59
C ILE A 23 23.15 2.88 -2.67
N ILE A 24 22.70 3.52 -1.60
CA ILE A 24 21.35 4.08 -1.48
C ILE A 24 21.43 5.57 -1.17
N TYR A 25 20.32 6.27 -1.37
CA TYR A 25 20.21 7.66 -0.92
C TYR A 25 19.89 7.71 0.59
N ASN A 26 20.51 8.65 1.30
CA ASN A 26 20.03 9.08 2.59
C ASN A 26 18.81 9.99 2.33
N THR A 27 17.62 9.39 2.34
CA THR A 27 16.39 10.09 1.96
C THR A 27 16.04 11.18 2.97
N PRO A 28 15.47 12.32 2.54
CA PRO A 28 15.18 13.42 3.44
C PRO A 28 14.07 13.08 4.44
N LEU A 29 14.19 13.62 5.64
CA LEU A 29 13.11 13.78 6.61
C LEU A 29 12.57 15.21 6.46
N GLN A 30 11.51 15.37 5.70
CA GLN A 30 10.97 16.66 5.28
C GLN A 30 9.80 17.08 6.17
N LYS A 31 9.86 18.28 6.78
CA LYS A 31 8.71 18.86 7.47
C LYS A 31 7.61 19.17 6.44
N ASN A 32 6.39 18.72 6.74
CA ASN A 32 5.22 18.98 5.90
C ASN A 32 4.35 20.03 6.56
N ASN A 33 4.32 21.25 6.00
CA ASN A 33 3.61 22.38 6.60
C ASN A 33 2.09 22.24 6.48
N ILE A 34 1.58 21.75 5.34
CA ILE A 34 0.13 21.59 5.10
C ILE A 34 -0.47 20.60 6.09
N LEU A 35 0.16 19.42 6.24
CA LEU A 35 -0.29 18.42 7.21
C LEU A 35 -0.08 18.90 8.65
N SER A 36 1.01 19.61 8.93
CA SER A 36 1.29 20.14 10.27
C SER A 36 0.21 21.14 10.72
N GLU A 37 -0.22 22.03 9.85
CA GLU A 37 -1.30 22.97 10.12
C GLU A 37 -2.63 22.24 10.30
N LYS A 38 -2.97 21.34 9.38
CA LYS A 38 -4.20 20.53 9.43
C LYS A 38 -4.36 19.76 10.73
N TYR A 39 -3.27 19.12 11.22
CA TYR A 39 -3.29 18.27 12.41
C TYR A 39 -2.78 18.96 13.69
N LYS A 40 -2.48 20.26 13.65
CA LYS A 40 -1.99 21.06 14.78
C LYS A 40 -0.80 20.41 15.51
N CYS A 41 0.16 19.89 14.75
CA CYS A 41 1.36 19.22 15.25
C CYS A 41 2.52 19.35 14.26
N ASN A 42 3.73 18.92 14.61
CA ASN A 42 4.84 18.91 13.66
C ASN A 42 4.87 17.58 12.90
N ILE A 43 4.50 17.58 11.63
CA ILE A 43 4.52 16.38 10.78
C ILE A 43 5.75 16.40 9.89
N PHE A 44 6.46 15.28 9.89
CA PHE A 44 7.63 15.04 9.04
C PHE A 44 7.38 13.80 8.18
N LEU A 45 7.74 13.88 6.91
CA LEU A 45 7.68 12.78 5.97
C LEU A 45 9.09 12.20 5.76
N LYS A 46 9.29 10.93 6.09
CA LYS A 46 10.48 10.18 5.66
C LYS A 46 10.26 9.69 4.24
N ARG A 47 10.96 10.32 3.29
CA ARG A 47 10.69 10.26 1.86
C ARG A 47 11.37 9.05 1.18
N GLU A 48 10.96 7.83 1.50
CA GLU A 48 11.48 6.61 0.85
C GLU A 48 11.02 6.45 -0.62
N ASP A 49 10.01 7.22 -1.04
CA ASP A 49 9.62 7.39 -2.45
C ASP A 49 10.71 8.05 -3.31
N LEU A 50 11.63 8.80 -2.70
CA LEU A 50 12.78 9.41 -3.37
C LEU A 50 14.01 8.49 -3.45
N GLN A 51 13.91 7.24 -2.96
CA GLN A 51 14.98 6.26 -3.09
C GLN A 51 15.19 5.89 -4.57
N ILE A 52 16.37 5.36 -4.91
CA ILE A 52 16.77 4.98 -6.28
C ILE A 52 15.70 4.13 -6.98
N VAL A 53 15.18 3.11 -6.28
CA VAL A 53 14.10 2.25 -6.78
C VAL A 53 12.71 2.74 -6.34
N ARG A 54 12.61 3.99 -5.89
CA ARG A 54 11.38 4.64 -5.40
C ARG A 54 10.68 3.88 -4.26
N SER A 55 11.44 3.16 -3.44
CA SER A 55 10.93 2.54 -2.20
C SER A 55 12.07 2.10 -1.28
N TYR A 56 11.76 1.95 0.00
CA TYR A 56 12.72 1.48 1.01
C TYR A 56 13.23 0.05 0.78
N LYS A 57 12.58 -0.74 -0.06
CA LYS A 57 12.87 -2.18 -0.25
C LYS A 57 14.30 -2.49 -0.67
N ILE A 58 14.96 -1.57 -1.35
CA ILE A 58 16.37 -1.69 -1.75
C ILE A 58 17.29 -1.90 -0.55
N ARG A 59 16.99 -1.28 0.61
CA ARG A 59 17.80 -1.34 1.84
C ARG A 59 17.99 -2.78 2.30
N GLY A 60 16.88 -3.48 2.55
CA GLY A 60 16.93 -4.88 2.96
C GLY A 60 17.41 -5.81 1.84
N ALA A 61 16.97 -5.60 0.59
CA ALA A 61 17.37 -6.45 -0.53
C ALA A 61 18.90 -6.44 -0.73
N TYR A 62 19.52 -5.25 -0.77
CA TYR A 62 20.95 -5.13 -0.93
C TYR A 62 21.72 -5.68 0.28
N ASN A 63 21.30 -5.32 1.50
CA ASN A 63 21.92 -5.81 2.73
C ASN A 63 21.93 -7.34 2.80
N LYS A 64 20.80 -7.97 2.46
CA LYS A 64 20.69 -9.44 2.41
C LYS A 64 21.61 -10.05 1.36
N ILE A 65 21.57 -9.58 0.12
CA ILE A 65 22.36 -10.18 -0.96
C ILE A 65 23.86 -10.02 -0.68
N LYS A 66 24.30 -8.85 -0.17
CA LYS A 66 25.69 -8.61 0.19
C LYS A 66 26.19 -9.49 1.35
N SER A 67 25.29 -9.92 2.24
CA SER A 67 25.64 -10.81 3.37
C SER A 67 25.81 -12.28 3.02
N ILE A 68 25.49 -12.69 1.79
CA ILE A 68 25.64 -14.07 1.31
C ILE A 68 27.08 -14.28 0.89
N SER A 69 27.65 -15.46 1.22
CA SER A 69 29.02 -15.81 0.84
C SER A 69 29.19 -15.86 -0.68
N ASN A 70 30.39 -15.58 -1.18
CA ASN A 70 30.69 -15.65 -2.61
C ASN A 70 30.40 -17.03 -3.20
N ASP A 71 30.71 -18.11 -2.45
CA ASP A 71 30.45 -19.49 -2.89
C ASP A 71 28.96 -19.77 -3.08
N ASP A 72 28.13 -19.29 -2.16
CA ASP A 72 26.67 -19.41 -2.27
C ASP A 72 26.11 -18.57 -3.43
N LEU A 73 26.75 -17.43 -3.74
CA LEU A 73 26.33 -16.53 -4.81
C LEU A 73 26.70 -17.03 -6.22
N GLN A 74 27.66 -17.97 -6.36
CA GLN A 74 28.01 -18.55 -7.65
C GLN A 74 26.81 -19.19 -8.38
N ASN A 75 25.86 -19.75 -7.63
CA ASN A 75 24.65 -20.33 -8.20
C ASN A 75 23.56 -19.27 -8.50
N GLY A 76 23.79 -18.01 -8.10
CA GLY A 76 22.83 -16.91 -8.22
C GLY A 76 21.75 -16.94 -7.14
N ILE A 77 20.82 -15.99 -7.24
CA ILE A 77 19.72 -15.81 -6.29
C ILE A 77 18.37 -15.97 -6.97
N VAL A 78 17.32 -16.16 -6.15
CA VAL A 78 15.92 -16.24 -6.59
C VAL A 78 15.06 -15.36 -5.70
N CYS A 79 14.10 -14.66 -6.27
CA CYS A 79 13.00 -14.05 -5.52
C CYS A 79 11.69 -14.16 -6.27
N ALA A 80 10.56 -14.03 -5.55
CA ALA A 80 9.22 -13.91 -6.09
C ALA A 80 8.67 -12.52 -5.70
N SER A 81 8.48 -11.65 -6.67
CA SER A 81 7.84 -10.33 -6.47
C SER A 81 7.62 -9.65 -7.81
N ALA A 82 6.48 -8.98 -7.97
CA ALA A 82 6.19 -8.11 -9.12
C ALA A 82 6.30 -6.61 -8.77
N GLY A 83 6.70 -6.26 -7.55
CA GLY A 83 6.71 -4.87 -7.04
C GLY A 83 8.09 -4.40 -6.56
N ASN A 84 8.05 -3.59 -5.50
CA ASN A 84 9.22 -2.90 -4.93
C ASN A 84 10.38 -3.83 -4.54
N HIS A 85 10.09 -5.03 -4.03
CA HIS A 85 11.13 -5.99 -3.68
C HIS A 85 11.88 -6.49 -4.92
N ALA A 86 11.16 -6.80 -6.00
CA ALA A 86 11.78 -7.19 -7.27
C ALA A 86 12.72 -6.11 -7.83
N GLN A 87 12.33 -4.85 -7.75
CA GLN A 87 13.16 -3.72 -8.17
C GLN A 87 14.41 -3.59 -7.29
N GLY A 88 14.27 -3.73 -5.97
CA GLY A 88 15.39 -3.73 -5.02
C GLY A 88 16.37 -4.86 -5.27
N VAL A 89 15.87 -6.08 -5.51
CA VAL A 89 16.70 -7.25 -5.85
C VAL A 89 17.38 -7.05 -7.20
N ALA A 90 16.67 -6.59 -8.23
CA ALA A 90 17.23 -6.35 -9.56
C ALA A 90 18.37 -5.32 -9.54
N TYR A 91 18.16 -4.20 -8.85
CA TYR A 91 19.19 -3.19 -8.66
C TYR A 91 20.42 -3.76 -7.94
N SER A 92 20.19 -4.54 -6.88
CA SER A 92 21.27 -5.17 -6.11
C SER A 92 22.07 -6.17 -6.95
N CYS A 93 21.40 -7.00 -7.74
CA CYS A 93 22.05 -7.92 -8.68
C CYS A 93 22.97 -7.17 -9.65
N ASN A 94 22.49 -6.07 -10.26
CA ASN A 94 23.29 -5.26 -11.17
C ASN A 94 24.49 -4.60 -10.48
N LYS A 95 24.32 -4.05 -9.28
CA LYS A 95 25.41 -3.40 -8.53
C LYS A 95 26.48 -4.40 -8.08
N LEU A 96 26.08 -5.58 -7.64
CA LEU A 96 26.98 -6.63 -7.15
C LEU A 96 27.48 -7.57 -8.24
N LYS A 97 26.99 -7.42 -9.49
CA LYS A 97 27.31 -8.29 -10.62
C LYS A 97 26.94 -9.76 -10.38
N ILE A 98 25.82 -10.00 -9.72
CA ILE A 98 25.31 -11.33 -9.35
C ILE A 98 24.08 -11.66 -10.20
N TYR A 99 24.00 -12.87 -10.69
CA TYR A 99 22.85 -13.32 -11.46
C TYR A 99 21.65 -13.64 -10.56
N GLY A 100 20.50 -13.00 -10.85
CA GLY A 100 19.24 -13.20 -10.16
C GLY A 100 18.13 -13.71 -11.07
N THR A 101 17.30 -14.61 -10.56
CA THR A 101 16.06 -15.03 -11.22
C THR A 101 14.87 -14.45 -10.45
N ILE A 102 14.06 -13.62 -11.12
CA ILE A 102 12.91 -12.97 -10.52
C ILE A 102 11.65 -13.57 -11.10
N TYR A 103 10.88 -14.20 -10.24
CA TYR A 103 9.59 -14.79 -10.58
C TYR A 103 8.47 -13.78 -10.39
N MET A 104 7.59 -13.65 -11.36
CA MET A 104 6.42 -12.78 -11.35
C MET A 104 5.19 -13.51 -11.85
N PRO A 105 3.98 -13.22 -11.35
CA PRO A 105 2.74 -13.71 -11.96
C PRO A 105 2.63 -13.32 -13.44
N ILE A 106 1.97 -14.15 -14.24
CA ILE A 106 1.75 -13.86 -15.67
C ILE A 106 0.88 -12.62 -15.88
N THR A 107 0.07 -12.27 -14.89
CA THR A 107 -0.80 -11.08 -14.86
C THR A 107 -0.04 -9.78 -14.54
N THR A 108 1.29 -9.83 -14.35
CA THR A 108 2.09 -8.66 -13.98
C THR A 108 2.09 -7.61 -15.10
N PRO A 109 1.70 -6.35 -14.84
CA PRO A 109 1.72 -5.29 -15.84
C PRO A 109 3.11 -5.07 -16.46
N LYS A 110 3.13 -4.82 -17.78
CA LYS A 110 4.38 -4.61 -18.54
C LYS A 110 5.27 -3.54 -17.92
N GLN A 111 4.70 -2.44 -17.45
CA GLN A 111 5.44 -1.35 -16.81
C GLN A 111 6.25 -1.83 -15.58
N LYS A 112 5.69 -2.73 -14.75
CA LYS A 112 6.42 -3.31 -13.61
C LYS A 112 7.58 -4.20 -14.07
N ILE A 113 7.36 -5.00 -15.13
CA ILE A 113 8.38 -5.84 -15.73
C ILE A 113 9.53 -4.99 -16.29
N ASP A 114 9.20 -3.95 -17.04
CA ASP A 114 10.19 -3.07 -17.69
C ASP A 114 11.04 -2.31 -16.65
N ARG A 115 10.45 -1.88 -15.53
CA ARG A 115 11.22 -1.28 -14.42
C ARG A 115 12.22 -2.25 -13.80
N VAL A 116 11.84 -3.49 -13.59
CA VAL A 116 12.75 -4.50 -13.06
C VAL A 116 13.88 -4.79 -14.03
N LYS A 117 13.61 -4.88 -15.35
CA LYS A 117 14.63 -5.01 -16.40
C LYS A 117 15.57 -3.81 -16.41
N MET A 118 15.05 -2.59 -16.31
CA MET A 118 15.83 -1.36 -16.27
C MET A 118 16.87 -1.36 -15.14
N PHE A 119 16.48 -1.79 -13.94
CA PHE A 119 17.38 -1.84 -12.79
C PHE A 119 18.36 -3.03 -12.84
N GLY A 120 17.92 -4.19 -13.29
CA GLY A 120 18.72 -5.41 -13.25
C GLY A 120 19.62 -5.61 -14.45
N LYS A 121 19.30 -4.96 -15.59
CA LYS A 121 20.03 -5.08 -16.86
C LYS A 121 20.28 -6.56 -17.23
N GLN A 122 21.52 -6.93 -17.59
CA GLN A 122 21.93 -8.29 -17.94
C GLN A 122 22.04 -9.25 -16.75
N TYR A 123 21.97 -8.76 -15.50
CA TYR A 123 22.17 -9.58 -14.31
C TYR A 123 20.88 -10.23 -13.78
N ILE A 124 19.77 -10.05 -14.48
CA ILE A 124 18.51 -10.68 -14.07
C ILE A 124 17.85 -11.45 -15.21
N LYS A 125 17.20 -12.55 -14.82
CA LYS A 125 16.24 -13.28 -15.65
C LYS A 125 14.87 -13.19 -15.03
N ILE A 126 13.86 -12.74 -15.78
CA ILE A 126 12.47 -12.70 -15.35
C ILE A 126 11.77 -13.95 -15.86
N ILE A 127 11.02 -14.61 -14.97
CA ILE A 127 10.17 -15.77 -15.29
C ILE A 127 8.74 -15.42 -14.91
N LEU A 128 7.87 -15.32 -15.93
CA LEU A 128 6.43 -15.15 -15.72
C LEU A 128 5.81 -16.53 -15.50
N THR A 129 5.12 -16.73 -14.36
CA THR A 129 4.53 -18.02 -14.02
C THR A 129 3.49 -17.91 -12.93
N GLY A 130 2.43 -18.73 -13.04
CA GLY A 130 1.27 -18.71 -12.14
C GLY A 130 0.36 -17.52 -12.34
N ASP A 131 -0.91 -17.71 -12.05
CA ASP A 131 -1.91 -16.64 -12.16
C ASP A 131 -1.94 -15.77 -10.91
N THR A 132 -1.48 -16.33 -9.78
CA THR A 132 -1.44 -15.67 -8.49
C THR A 132 -0.02 -15.50 -7.96
N PHE A 133 0.14 -14.55 -7.01
CA PHE A 133 1.42 -14.39 -6.31
C PHE A 133 1.82 -15.66 -5.54
N ASP A 134 0.85 -16.36 -4.95
CA ASP A 134 1.12 -17.55 -4.11
C ASP A 134 1.67 -18.71 -4.97
N GLU A 135 1.08 -18.95 -6.14
CA GLU A 135 1.58 -19.92 -7.11
C GLU A 135 2.99 -19.56 -7.62
N CYS A 136 3.17 -18.28 -7.94
CA CYS A 136 4.45 -17.77 -8.40
C CYS A 136 5.53 -17.97 -7.32
N ASN A 137 5.23 -17.62 -6.07
CA ASN A 137 6.14 -17.80 -4.93
C ASN A 137 6.48 -19.26 -4.67
N TYR A 138 5.50 -20.15 -4.75
CA TYR A 138 5.72 -21.59 -4.63
C TYR A 138 6.66 -22.13 -5.71
N LYS A 139 6.45 -21.75 -6.98
CA LYS A 139 7.32 -22.16 -8.09
C LYS A 139 8.73 -21.59 -7.95
N ALA A 140 8.85 -20.33 -7.52
CA ALA A 140 10.14 -19.70 -7.22
C ALA A 140 10.90 -20.46 -6.14
N PHE A 141 10.22 -20.77 -5.03
CA PHE A 141 10.82 -21.54 -3.92
C PHE A 141 11.27 -22.92 -4.36
N LYS A 142 10.44 -23.68 -5.10
CA LYS A 142 10.82 -24.98 -5.67
C LYS A 142 12.03 -24.92 -6.61
N SER A 143 12.23 -23.79 -7.31
CA SER A 143 13.34 -23.60 -8.24
C SER A 143 14.67 -23.30 -7.56
N CYS A 144 14.69 -23.03 -6.26
CA CYS A 144 15.88 -22.58 -5.55
C CYS A 144 17.03 -23.59 -5.60
N LYS A 145 16.75 -24.91 -5.50
CA LYS A 145 17.80 -25.96 -5.49
C LYS A 145 19.10 -25.51 -4.77
N LYS A 146 20.10 -25.04 -5.55
CA LYS A 146 21.38 -24.51 -5.05
C LYS A 146 21.40 -22.97 -4.93
N LYS A 147 20.35 -22.26 -5.40
CA LYS A 147 20.25 -20.81 -5.34
C LYS A 147 19.71 -20.32 -3.99
N LYS A 148 20.08 -19.12 -3.58
CA LYS A 148 19.55 -18.51 -2.34
C LYS A 148 18.25 -17.77 -2.63
N PHE A 149 17.20 -18.03 -1.86
CA PHE A 149 15.95 -17.30 -1.92
C PHE A 149 16.06 -15.98 -1.15
N ILE A 150 15.68 -14.89 -1.77
CA ILE A 150 15.65 -13.56 -1.14
C ILE A 150 14.22 -13.25 -0.76
N HIS A 151 13.91 -13.44 0.53
CA HIS A 151 12.57 -13.22 1.06
C HIS A 151 12.21 -11.72 1.09
N PRO A 152 10.98 -11.29 0.76
CA PRO A 152 10.62 -9.87 0.66
C PRO A 152 10.55 -9.13 2.01
N PHE A 153 10.51 -9.82 3.15
CA PHE A 153 10.38 -9.22 4.48
C PHE A 153 10.83 -10.09 5.66
N ASP A 154 10.67 -11.43 5.63
CA ASP A 154 10.91 -12.31 6.79
C ASP A 154 12.32 -12.94 6.75
N ASP A 155 13.31 -12.09 6.91
CA ASP A 155 14.73 -12.46 6.94
C ASP A 155 15.50 -11.46 7.80
N LYS A 156 16.42 -11.94 8.64
CA LYS A 156 17.22 -11.13 9.57
C LYS A 156 17.91 -9.95 8.86
N LYS A 157 18.62 -10.22 7.77
CA LYS A 157 19.36 -9.19 7.04
C LYS A 157 18.45 -8.23 6.26
N ILE A 158 17.27 -8.69 5.84
CA ILE A 158 16.23 -7.79 5.31
C ILE A 158 15.78 -6.82 6.41
N ILE A 159 15.40 -7.32 7.58
CA ILE A 159 14.92 -6.52 8.71
C ILE A 159 15.96 -5.49 9.15
N GLU A 160 17.23 -5.90 9.30
CA GLU A 160 18.35 -5.02 9.66
C GLU A 160 18.51 -3.88 8.63
N GLY A 161 18.46 -4.20 7.33
CA GLY A 161 18.52 -3.19 6.26
C GLY A 161 17.36 -2.19 6.34
N GLN A 162 16.14 -2.65 6.64
CA GLN A 162 14.98 -1.77 6.82
C GLN A 162 15.12 -0.90 8.09
N GLY A 163 15.78 -1.39 9.12
CA GLY A 163 16.08 -0.64 10.35
C GLY A 163 16.88 0.63 10.12
N THR A 164 17.65 0.70 9.03
CA THR A 164 18.41 1.91 8.66
C THR A 164 17.51 3.13 8.38
N VAL A 165 16.23 2.93 8.04
CA VAL A 165 15.24 4.02 7.95
C VAL A 165 15.07 4.69 9.32
N GLY A 166 14.91 3.88 10.37
CA GLY A 166 14.78 4.38 11.75
C GLY A 166 16.04 5.11 12.23
N LEU A 167 17.21 4.57 11.91
CA LEU A 167 18.49 5.20 12.20
C LEU A 167 18.60 6.58 11.53
N GLU A 168 18.25 6.68 10.25
CA GLU A 168 18.27 7.96 9.51
C GLU A 168 17.27 8.97 10.07
N ILE A 169 16.07 8.53 10.48
CA ILE A 169 15.07 9.40 11.11
C ILE A 169 15.68 10.07 12.35
N LEU A 170 16.28 9.30 13.28
CA LEU A 170 16.87 9.87 14.51
C LEU A 170 18.09 10.73 14.24
N GLN A 171 18.88 10.45 13.20
CA GLN A 171 20.00 11.31 12.80
C GLN A 171 19.55 12.66 12.20
N GLN A 172 18.40 12.69 11.53
CA GLN A 172 17.88 13.88 10.86
C GLN A 172 16.95 14.71 11.75
N MET A 173 16.38 14.10 12.79
CA MET A 173 15.48 14.77 13.72
C MET A 173 16.28 15.50 14.80
N LYS A 174 16.01 16.80 14.99
CA LYS A 174 16.65 17.60 16.06
C LYS A 174 15.96 17.41 17.41
N ASP A 175 14.64 17.23 17.38
CA ASP A 175 13.80 17.07 18.55
C ASP A 175 13.43 15.61 18.77
N LYS A 176 12.83 15.30 19.93
CA LYS A 176 12.30 13.96 20.18
C LYS A 176 11.19 13.63 19.17
N VAL A 177 11.09 12.37 18.79
CA VAL A 177 9.99 11.82 18.01
C VAL A 177 8.94 11.26 18.94
N ASP A 178 7.71 11.79 18.93
CA ASP A 178 6.64 11.29 19.78
C ASP A 178 5.91 10.10 19.13
N TYR A 179 5.67 10.17 17.79
CA TYR A 179 4.97 9.13 17.03
C TYR A 179 5.67 8.84 15.71
N ILE A 180 5.66 7.57 15.33
CA ILE A 180 5.98 7.11 13.97
C ILE A 180 4.79 6.36 13.43
N PHE A 181 4.32 6.74 12.24
CA PHE A 181 3.37 5.98 11.44
C PHE A 181 4.09 5.31 10.29
N LEU A 182 3.84 4.03 10.10
CA LEU A 182 4.48 3.26 9.03
C LEU A 182 3.55 2.16 8.48
N PRO A 183 3.65 1.85 7.17
CA PRO A 183 2.86 0.78 6.57
C PRO A 183 3.33 -0.59 7.04
N VAL A 184 2.37 -1.48 7.29
CA VAL A 184 2.61 -2.87 7.62
C VAL A 184 1.98 -3.76 6.55
N GLY A 185 2.80 -4.58 5.89
CA GLY A 185 2.38 -5.73 5.13
C GLY A 185 2.95 -6.96 5.84
N GLY A 186 4.02 -7.57 5.33
CA GLY A 186 4.70 -8.69 6.00
C GLY A 186 5.47 -8.35 7.28
N GLY A 187 5.56 -7.06 7.66
CA GLY A 187 6.13 -6.60 8.92
C GLY A 187 7.61 -6.17 8.88
N GLY A 188 8.33 -6.36 7.76
CA GLY A 188 9.78 -6.14 7.72
C GLY A 188 10.23 -4.69 8.01
N LEU A 189 9.50 -3.68 7.53
CA LEU A 189 9.79 -2.27 7.84
C LEU A 189 9.52 -1.96 9.32
N ALA A 190 8.36 -2.38 9.80
CA ALA A 190 7.93 -2.18 11.18
C ALA A 190 8.91 -2.85 12.17
N SER A 191 9.34 -4.07 11.86
CA SER A 191 10.34 -4.79 12.66
C SER A 191 11.68 -4.07 12.69
N GLY A 192 12.19 -3.63 11.54
CA GLY A 192 13.49 -2.97 11.47
C GLY A 192 13.49 -1.61 12.16
N VAL A 193 12.57 -0.71 11.78
CA VAL A 193 12.42 0.63 12.39
C VAL A 193 12.11 0.49 13.87
N GLY A 194 11.15 -0.37 14.21
CA GLY A 194 10.71 -0.58 15.58
C GLY A 194 11.83 -1.08 16.49
N SER A 195 12.65 -2.02 16.04
CA SER A 195 13.79 -2.50 16.82
C SER A 195 14.81 -1.41 17.11
N TYR A 196 15.12 -0.55 16.15
CA TYR A 196 16.03 0.56 16.37
C TYR A 196 15.48 1.55 17.41
N PHE A 197 14.23 1.95 17.27
CA PHE A 197 13.57 2.86 18.22
C PHE A 197 13.38 2.23 19.60
N TYR A 198 13.11 0.93 19.68
CA TYR A 198 13.03 0.22 20.96
C TYR A 198 14.30 0.37 21.82
N HIS A 199 15.46 0.36 21.17
CA HIS A 199 16.73 0.51 21.87
C HIS A 199 17.12 1.96 22.13
N ILE A 200 16.88 2.87 21.18
CA ILE A 200 17.44 4.24 21.22
C ILE A 200 16.43 5.28 21.67
N SER A 201 15.15 5.06 21.40
CA SER A 201 14.07 6.02 21.70
C SER A 201 12.78 5.29 22.15
N PRO A 202 12.84 4.58 23.28
CA PRO A 202 11.76 3.66 23.72
C PRO A 202 10.44 4.37 24.08
N TYR A 203 10.46 5.67 24.24
CA TYR A 203 9.25 6.49 24.46
C TYR A 203 8.50 6.83 23.17
N THR A 204 9.09 6.62 22.00
CA THR A 204 8.42 6.85 20.72
C THR A 204 7.35 5.80 20.47
N LYS A 205 6.13 6.23 20.21
CA LYS A 205 5.01 5.35 19.90
C LYS A 205 5.00 5.01 18.41
N ILE A 206 5.18 3.75 18.06
CA ILE A 206 5.17 3.28 16.68
C ILE A 206 3.81 2.70 16.34
N ILE A 207 3.17 3.29 15.34
CA ILE A 207 1.84 2.91 14.86
C ILE A 207 1.99 2.20 13.52
N GLY A 208 1.65 0.93 13.50
CA GLY A 208 1.52 0.15 12.28
C GLY A 208 0.20 0.47 11.57
N VAL A 209 0.22 0.56 10.25
CA VAL A 209 -0.97 0.82 9.44
C VAL A 209 -1.09 -0.23 8.35
N GLU A 210 -2.20 -0.95 8.33
CA GLU A 210 -2.52 -2.01 7.36
C GLU A 210 -3.69 -1.64 6.47
N PRO A 211 -3.82 -2.25 5.27
CA PRO A 211 -5.08 -2.22 4.51
C PRO A 211 -6.19 -2.96 5.26
N LYS A 212 -7.41 -2.40 5.28
CA LYS A 212 -8.58 -3.08 5.85
C LYS A 212 -8.89 -4.40 5.12
N GLY A 213 -8.64 -4.45 3.81
CA GLY A 213 -8.82 -5.65 2.99
C GLY A 213 -7.73 -6.72 3.16
N ALA A 214 -6.64 -6.44 3.92
CA ALA A 214 -5.58 -7.41 4.19
C ALA A 214 -4.92 -7.18 5.58
N PRO A 215 -5.66 -7.25 6.70
CA PRO A 215 -5.20 -6.89 8.03
C PRO A 215 -4.50 -8.07 8.73
N SER A 216 -3.50 -8.66 8.09
CA SER A 216 -2.86 -9.91 8.51
C SER A 216 -2.14 -9.82 9.85
N MET A 217 -1.46 -8.70 10.12
CA MET A 217 -0.77 -8.49 11.40
C MET A 217 -1.76 -8.22 12.52
N SER A 218 -2.79 -7.40 12.28
CA SER A 218 -3.85 -7.10 13.26
C SER A 218 -4.55 -8.38 13.72
N PHE A 219 -4.97 -9.24 12.78
CA PHE A 219 -5.58 -10.53 13.13
C PHE A 219 -4.60 -11.47 13.83
N SER A 220 -3.34 -11.48 13.39
CA SER A 220 -2.31 -12.28 14.07
C SER A 220 -2.06 -11.81 15.50
N PHE A 221 -2.19 -10.51 15.79
CA PHE A 221 -2.09 -9.97 17.16
C PHE A 221 -3.29 -10.40 18.03
N ILE A 222 -4.51 -10.33 17.48
CA ILE A 222 -5.73 -10.78 18.18
C ILE A 222 -5.62 -12.26 18.54
N GLU A 223 -5.23 -13.09 17.58
CA GLU A 223 -5.09 -14.55 17.76
C GLU A 223 -3.80 -14.96 18.51
N ASN A 224 -2.92 -13.99 18.80
CA ASN A 224 -1.61 -14.21 19.45
C ASN A 224 -0.72 -15.25 18.71
N LYS A 225 -0.92 -15.44 17.42
CA LYS A 225 -0.16 -16.34 16.53
C LYS A 225 -0.23 -15.85 15.09
N VAL A 226 0.75 -16.22 14.28
CA VAL A 226 0.70 -15.94 12.84
C VAL A 226 -0.47 -16.71 12.22
N ILE A 227 -1.40 -15.97 11.62
CA ILE A 227 -2.51 -16.54 10.85
C ILE A 227 -2.34 -16.30 9.35
N GLU A 228 -3.05 -17.08 8.55
CA GLU A 228 -3.13 -16.91 7.11
C GLU A 228 -4.56 -16.56 6.72
N LEU A 229 -4.75 -15.39 6.10
CA LEU A 229 -6.05 -14.92 5.61
C LEU A 229 -6.45 -15.73 4.37
N LYS A 230 -7.72 -16.15 4.31
CA LYS A 230 -8.25 -16.88 3.13
C LYS A 230 -8.30 -15.98 1.91
N ASN A 231 -8.93 -14.82 2.04
CA ASN A 231 -9.11 -13.83 0.99
C ASN A 231 -8.54 -12.48 1.42
N ILE A 232 -7.97 -11.74 0.48
CA ILE A 232 -7.45 -10.39 0.70
C ILE A 232 -7.80 -9.49 -0.49
N ASP A 233 -8.07 -8.22 -0.23
CA ASP A 233 -8.04 -7.18 -1.28
C ASP A 233 -6.58 -6.84 -1.60
N ARG A 234 -6.22 -6.92 -2.88
CA ARG A 234 -4.86 -6.66 -3.36
C ARG A 234 -4.66 -5.23 -3.87
N PHE A 235 -5.63 -4.36 -3.68
CA PHE A 235 -5.53 -2.99 -4.16
C PHE A 235 -4.29 -2.27 -3.62
N ILE A 236 -3.96 -2.43 -2.32
CA ILE A 236 -2.72 -1.89 -1.73
C ILE A 236 -1.61 -2.94 -1.83
N ASP A 237 -1.21 -3.26 -3.05
CA ASP A 237 -0.32 -4.39 -3.40
C ASP A 237 1.03 -4.41 -2.67
N GLY A 238 1.57 -3.24 -2.28
CA GLY A 238 2.81 -3.13 -1.49
C GLY A 238 2.68 -3.55 -0.02
N ALA A 239 1.44 -3.66 0.51
CA ALA A 239 1.15 -4.02 1.91
C ALA A 239 0.15 -5.18 2.06
N SER A 240 -0.57 -5.57 1.00
CA SER A 240 -1.55 -6.66 1.05
C SER A 240 -0.86 -8.02 1.01
N VAL A 241 -0.73 -8.67 2.16
CA VAL A 241 -0.20 -10.03 2.30
C VAL A 241 -1.19 -10.94 3.02
N LYS A 242 -1.28 -12.22 2.62
CA LYS A 242 -2.13 -13.20 3.32
C LYS A 242 -1.56 -13.59 4.68
N LYS A 243 -0.24 -13.56 4.80
CA LYS A 243 0.46 -14.05 5.99
C LYS A 243 1.67 -13.16 6.29
N VAL A 244 1.79 -12.75 7.53
CA VAL A 244 2.95 -12.00 8.03
C VAL A 244 4.15 -12.93 8.25
N GLY A 245 5.36 -12.37 8.28
CA GLY A 245 6.55 -13.12 8.65
C GLY A 245 6.54 -13.52 10.12
N LEU A 246 7.02 -14.72 10.44
CA LEU A 246 7.10 -15.20 11.82
C LEU A 246 8.09 -14.39 12.66
N LEU A 247 9.28 -14.10 12.11
CA LEU A 247 10.24 -13.20 12.76
C LEU A 247 9.62 -11.82 13.00
N ASN A 248 8.98 -11.30 11.96
CA ASN A 248 8.35 -9.98 12.01
C ASN A 248 7.21 -9.91 13.03
N PHE A 249 6.36 -10.95 13.11
CA PHE A 249 5.29 -11.02 14.10
C PHE A 249 5.84 -10.90 15.52
N ASN A 250 6.85 -11.70 15.85
CA ASN A 250 7.47 -11.70 17.17
C ASN A 250 8.12 -10.36 17.53
N ILE A 251 8.77 -9.72 16.55
CA ILE A 251 9.37 -8.39 16.74
C ILE A 251 8.27 -7.33 16.87
N CYS A 252 7.32 -7.30 15.95
CA CYS A 252 6.23 -6.30 15.93
C CYS A 252 5.41 -6.31 17.23
N LYS A 253 5.17 -7.48 17.84
CA LYS A 253 4.53 -7.58 19.16
C LYS A 253 5.25 -6.83 20.26
N LYS A 254 6.60 -6.68 20.16
CA LYS A 254 7.42 -5.98 21.15
C LYS A 254 7.53 -4.50 20.87
N VAL A 255 7.48 -4.09 19.59
CA VAL A 255 7.84 -2.74 19.18
C VAL A 255 6.67 -1.86 18.74
N LEU A 256 5.56 -2.44 18.28
CA LEU A 256 4.39 -1.64 17.90
C LEU A 256 3.58 -1.26 19.13
N PHE A 257 3.33 0.04 19.28
CA PHE A 257 2.41 0.57 20.29
C PHE A 257 0.96 0.27 19.91
N ASP A 258 0.63 0.35 18.62
CA ASP A 258 -0.71 0.08 18.09
C ASP A 258 -0.63 -0.32 16.61
N ILE A 259 -1.69 -0.95 16.10
CA ILE A 259 -1.84 -1.26 14.68
C ILE A 259 -3.28 -0.98 14.23
N LYS A 260 -3.43 -0.31 13.07
CA LYS A 260 -4.74 0.13 12.55
C LYS A 260 -4.95 -0.31 11.12
N PRO A 261 -5.97 -1.14 10.87
CA PRO A 261 -6.49 -1.36 9.53
C PRO A 261 -7.21 -0.10 9.02
N LEU A 262 -6.92 0.33 7.78
CA LEU A 262 -7.53 1.47 7.12
C LEU A 262 -8.26 1.08 5.84
N HIS A 263 -9.40 1.73 5.63
CA HIS A 263 -10.17 1.56 4.40
C HIS A 263 -9.40 2.09 3.18
N GLU A 264 -9.38 1.33 2.09
CA GLU A 264 -8.64 1.63 0.86
C GLU A 264 -9.03 2.97 0.24
N GLY A 265 -10.31 3.33 0.30
CA GLY A 265 -10.81 4.62 -0.17
C GLY A 265 -10.22 5.83 0.58
N LYS A 266 -9.94 5.67 1.91
CA LYS A 266 -9.21 6.70 2.68
C LYS A 266 -7.78 6.87 2.16
N VAL A 267 -7.12 5.75 1.87
CA VAL A 267 -5.77 5.77 1.30
C VAL A 267 -5.77 6.45 -0.07
N CYS A 268 -6.76 6.15 -0.91
CA CYS A 268 -6.96 6.80 -2.20
C CYS A 268 -7.11 8.33 -2.07
N THR A 269 -7.91 8.78 -1.08
CA THR A 269 -8.05 10.22 -0.80
C THR A 269 -6.71 10.84 -0.46
N THR A 270 -5.92 10.19 0.40
CA THR A 270 -4.59 10.69 0.79
C THR A 270 -3.62 10.75 -0.40
N ILE A 271 -3.66 9.77 -1.31
CA ILE A 271 -2.83 9.80 -2.54
C ILE A 271 -3.17 11.03 -3.39
N LEU A 272 -4.46 11.30 -3.58
CA LEU A 272 -4.91 12.46 -4.37
C LEU A 272 -4.53 13.79 -3.68
N ASP A 273 -4.68 13.87 -2.38
CA ASP A 273 -4.30 15.07 -1.61
C ASP A 273 -2.79 15.33 -1.71
N LEU A 274 -1.95 14.31 -1.53
CA LEU A 274 -0.49 14.43 -1.69
C LEU A 274 -0.08 14.87 -3.10
N TYR A 275 -0.76 14.34 -4.13
CA TYR A 275 -0.48 14.74 -5.51
C TYR A 275 -0.93 16.16 -5.80
N ASN A 276 -2.17 16.51 -5.44
CA ASN A 276 -2.77 17.79 -5.81
C ASN A 276 -2.19 18.97 -5.01
N LEU A 277 -1.87 18.76 -3.72
CA LEU A 277 -1.42 19.83 -2.84
C LEU A 277 0.11 19.97 -2.80
N GLU A 278 0.85 18.90 -3.06
CA GLU A 278 2.28 18.87 -2.82
C GLU A 278 3.10 18.26 -3.96
N ALA A 279 2.47 17.87 -5.07
CA ALA A 279 3.11 17.18 -6.21
C ALA A 279 3.89 15.90 -5.80
N ILE A 280 3.44 15.25 -4.72
CA ILE A 280 4.03 14.01 -4.24
C ILE A 280 3.33 12.81 -4.87
N VAL A 281 4.08 12.00 -5.61
CA VAL A 281 3.58 10.74 -6.17
C VAL A 281 3.80 9.63 -5.16
N ALA A 282 2.73 9.25 -4.45
CA ALA A 282 2.74 8.12 -3.53
C ALA A 282 2.08 6.89 -4.16
N GLU A 283 2.65 5.70 -3.93
CA GLU A 283 1.93 4.44 -4.16
C GLU A 283 0.94 4.17 -3.02
N PRO A 284 -0.07 3.30 -3.19
CA PRO A 284 -1.06 3.04 -2.14
C PRO A 284 -0.42 2.63 -0.80
N ALA A 285 0.57 1.75 -0.79
CA ALA A 285 1.29 1.39 0.44
C ALA A 285 2.09 2.56 1.03
N GLY A 286 2.59 3.46 0.19
CA GLY A 286 3.32 4.67 0.61
C GLY A 286 2.46 5.66 1.36
N ALA A 287 1.18 5.78 0.99
CA ALA A 287 0.23 6.71 1.60
C ALA A 287 -0.40 6.21 2.90
N LEU A 288 -0.29 4.91 3.24
CA LEU A 288 -0.93 4.31 4.43
C LEU A 288 -0.58 5.05 5.72
N SER A 289 0.68 5.36 5.95
CA SER A 289 1.14 6.03 7.18
C SER A 289 0.46 7.38 7.38
N ILE A 290 0.33 8.17 6.34
CA ILE A 290 -0.28 9.51 6.36
C ILE A 290 -1.80 9.40 6.51
N SER A 291 -2.40 8.38 5.89
CA SER A 291 -3.86 8.14 5.94
C SER A 291 -4.39 7.85 7.35
N ALA A 292 -3.53 7.43 8.27
CA ALA A 292 -3.91 7.12 9.66
C ALA A 292 -3.98 8.35 10.58
N LEU A 293 -3.49 9.51 10.15
CA LEU A 293 -3.40 10.69 11.00
C LEU A 293 -4.76 11.15 11.55
N ASP A 294 -5.84 11.04 10.76
CA ASP A 294 -7.19 11.42 11.20
C ASP A 294 -7.64 10.63 12.45
N ILE A 295 -7.30 9.34 12.53
CA ILE A 295 -7.69 8.46 13.66
C ILE A 295 -6.95 8.86 14.95
N TYR A 296 -5.80 9.51 14.80
CA TYR A 296 -4.96 9.92 15.93
C TYR A 296 -5.01 11.42 16.19
N TYR A 297 -5.91 12.17 15.55
CA TYR A 297 -5.96 13.63 15.61
C TYR A 297 -5.74 14.18 17.03
N ASP A 298 -6.58 13.80 18.00
CA ASP A 298 -6.51 14.32 19.37
C ASP A 298 -5.25 13.87 20.13
N LYS A 299 -4.63 12.75 19.72
CA LYS A 299 -3.44 12.19 20.38
C LYS A 299 -2.14 12.83 19.91
N ILE A 300 -2.15 13.43 18.73
CA ILE A 300 -0.94 13.98 18.08
C ILE A 300 -0.83 15.50 18.16
N ILE A 301 -1.82 16.22 18.69
CA ILE A 301 -1.77 17.67 18.87
C ILE A 301 -0.50 18.06 19.64
N ASN A 302 0.24 19.05 19.14
CA ASN A 302 1.52 19.54 19.69
C ASN A 302 2.61 18.48 19.81
N LYS A 303 2.57 17.39 19.01
CA LYS A 303 3.57 16.32 18.97
C LYS A 303 4.48 16.41 17.74
N ASN A 304 5.63 15.78 17.83
CA ASN A 304 6.51 15.55 16.69
C ASN A 304 6.19 14.17 16.11
N VAL A 305 5.64 14.16 14.91
CA VAL A 305 5.09 12.97 14.22
C VAL A 305 5.87 12.72 12.94
N VAL A 306 6.35 11.49 12.77
CA VAL A 306 6.99 11.06 11.53
C VAL A 306 6.08 10.08 10.80
N CYS A 307 5.77 10.35 9.54
CA CYS A 307 5.11 9.43 8.63
C CYS A 307 6.13 8.88 7.63
N ILE A 308 6.27 7.56 7.53
CA ILE A 308 7.15 6.95 6.53
C ILE A 308 6.37 6.80 5.21
N LEU A 309 6.66 7.66 4.24
CA LEU A 309 6.20 7.51 2.87
C LEU A 309 7.06 6.47 2.18
N SER A 310 6.62 5.21 2.25
CA SER A 310 7.44 4.03 2.02
C SER A 310 7.78 3.76 0.56
N GLY A 311 7.04 4.35 -0.38
CA GLY A 311 7.29 4.22 -1.81
C GLY A 311 6.39 5.09 -2.69
N GLY A 312 6.85 5.31 -3.94
CA GLY A 312 6.19 6.12 -4.96
C GLY A 312 6.05 5.39 -6.31
N ASN A 313 6.07 4.07 -6.33
CA ASN A 313 5.93 3.26 -7.56
C ASN A 313 4.47 3.12 -7.99
N ASN A 314 3.74 4.24 -8.03
CA ASN A 314 2.37 4.25 -8.53
C ASN A 314 2.33 4.14 -10.06
N ASP A 315 1.27 3.51 -10.58
CA ASP A 315 0.99 3.44 -12.01
C ASP A 315 -0.06 4.49 -12.36
N ILE A 316 0.22 5.30 -13.37
CA ILE A 316 -0.71 6.35 -13.80
C ILE A 316 -2.04 5.78 -14.28
N ILE A 317 -2.05 4.57 -14.83
CA ILE A 317 -3.29 3.88 -15.28
C ILE A 317 -4.25 3.64 -14.10
N ARG A 318 -3.72 3.50 -12.87
CA ARG A 318 -4.54 3.31 -11.66
C ARG A 318 -5.20 4.60 -11.14
N THR A 319 -4.87 5.75 -11.70
CA THR A 319 -5.36 7.05 -11.19
C THR A 319 -6.89 7.13 -11.26
N GLU A 320 -7.50 6.57 -12.30
CA GLU A 320 -8.97 6.51 -12.42
C GLU A 320 -9.60 5.66 -11.29
N GLU A 321 -9.05 4.48 -11.03
CA GLU A 321 -9.50 3.62 -9.93
C GLU A 321 -9.31 4.30 -8.57
N ILE A 322 -8.16 4.94 -8.36
CA ILE A 322 -7.87 5.70 -7.13
C ILE A 322 -8.90 6.83 -6.93
N ARG A 323 -9.20 7.60 -7.99
CA ARG A 323 -10.21 8.66 -7.95
C ARG A 323 -11.59 8.10 -7.62
N LYS A 324 -12.00 7.02 -8.29
CA LYS A 324 -13.29 6.35 -8.08
C LYS A 324 -13.42 5.88 -6.63
N ARG A 325 -12.43 5.13 -6.10
CA ARG A 325 -12.45 4.63 -4.71
C ARG A 325 -12.47 5.78 -3.68
N SER A 326 -11.78 6.89 -3.94
CA SER A 326 -11.81 8.08 -3.09
C SER A 326 -13.20 8.72 -3.04
N LEU A 327 -13.84 8.90 -4.20
CA LEU A 327 -15.17 9.50 -4.29
C LEU A 327 -16.25 8.64 -3.63
N ILE A 328 -16.18 7.32 -3.81
CA ILE A 328 -17.09 6.37 -3.14
C ILE A 328 -16.89 6.46 -1.62
N TYR A 329 -15.66 6.47 -1.13
CA TYR A 329 -15.35 6.60 0.29
C TYR A 329 -15.85 7.91 0.89
N LYS A 330 -15.77 9.01 0.14
CA LYS A 330 -16.29 10.34 0.53
C LYS A 330 -17.81 10.43 0.47
N GLY A 331 -18.52 9.42 -0.06
CA GLY A 331 -19.96 9.47 -0.31
C GLY A 331 -20.35 10.45 -1.42
N LEU A 332 -19.46 10.65 -2.39
CA LEU A 332 -19.67 11.53 -3.54
C LEU A 332 -20.00 10.78 -4.83
N LYS A 333 -19.75 9.48 -4.89
CA LYS A 333 -20.01 8.67 -6.09
C LYS A 333 -20.91 7.48 -5.78
N HIS A 334 -22.01 7.42 -6.49
CA HIS A 334 -23.08 6.46 -6.26
C HIS A 334 -23.47 5.77 -7.56
N TYR A 335 -23.70 4.46 -7.50
CA TYR A 335 -24.14 3.68 -8.64
C TYR A 335 -25.49 3.05 -8.37
N PHE A 336 -26.34 3.05 -9.41
CA PHE A 336 -27.70 2.55 -9.37
C PHE A 336 -28.01 1.74 -10.60
N ILE A 337 -28.85 0.70 -10.45
CA ILE A 337 -29.64 0.17 -11.54
C ILE A 337 -30.99 0.87 -11.48
N VAL A 338 -31.32 1.69 -12.48
CA VAL A 338 -32.60 2.40 -12.58
C VAL A 338 -33.42 1.81 -13.69
N ARG A 339 -34.72 1.60 -13.44
CA ARG A 339 -35.67 1.15 -14.46
C ARG A 339 -36.35 2.34 -15.10
N PHE A 340 -36.09 2.56 -16.39
CA PHE A 340 -36.68 3.64 -17.16
C PHE A 340 -37.87 3.15 -18.00
N PRO A 341 -38.98 3.92 -18.04
CA PRO A 341 -40.00 3.75 -19.06
C PRO A 341 -39.36 3.85 -20.47
N GLN A 342 -39.70 2.92 -21.36
CA GLN A 342 -39.08 2.86 -22.71
C GLN A 342 -39.70 3.87 -23.68
N ARG A 343 -39.89 5.12 -23.26
CA ARG A 343 -40.39 6.24 -24.06
C ARG A 343 -39.31 7.32 -24.24
N ALA A 344 -39.47 8.12 -25.29
CA ALA A 344 -38.64 9.28 -25.51
C ALA A 344 -38.77 10.28 -24.34
N GLY A 345 -37.66 10.91 -23.95
CA GLY A 345 -37.60 11.90 -22.87
C GLY A 345 -37.48 11.35 -21.46
N ALA A 346 -37.58 10.03 -21.21
CA ALA A 346 -37.50 9.46 -19.87
C ALA A 346 -36.18 9.80 -19.13
N LEU A 347 -35.02 9.75 -19.81
CA LEU A 347 -33.75 10.17 -19.25
C LEU A 347 -33.71 11.68 -18.98
N LYS A 348 -34.23 12.50 -19.87
CA LYS A 348 -34.31 13.97 -19.65
C LYS A 348 -35.11 14.31 -18.40
N GLU A 349 -36.25 13.65 -18.22
CA GLU A 349 -37.09 13.79 -17.03
C GLU A 349 -36.34 13.41 -15.77
N PHE A 350 -35.65 12.25 -15.77
CA PHE A 350 -34.81 11.81 -14.65
C PHE A 350 -33.74 12.87 -14.28
N VAL A 351 -32.98 13.32 -15.26
CA VAL A 351 -31.92 14.32 -15.04
C VAL A 351 -32.50 15.61 -14.44
N SER A 352 -33.58 16.12 -15.03
CA SER A 352 -34.16 17.41 -14.61
C SER A 352 -34.87 17.38 -13.25
N THR A 353 -35.37 16.20 -12.82
CA THR A 353 -36.17 16.09 -11.58
C THR A 353 -35.36 15.56 -10.41
N ILE A 354 -34.43 14.63 -10.67
CA ILE A 354 -33.70 13.91 -9.62
C ILE A 354 -32.38 14.56 -9.26
N LEU A 355 -31.59 14.94 -10.26
CA LEU A 355 -30.24 15.49 -10.03
C LEU A 355 -30.29 16.94 -9.54
N GLY A 356 -29.32 17.33 -8.75
CA GLY A 356 -29.05 18.72 -8.41
C GLY A 356 -28.33 19.44 -9.55
N PRO A 357 -28.23 20.78 -9.48
CA PRO A 357 -27.66 21.58 -10.57
C PRO A 357 -26.16 21.34 -10.83
N ASN A 358 -25.45 20.83 -9.84
CA ASN A 358 -24.00 20.55 -9.90
C ASN A 358 -23.68 19.04 -9.78
N ASP A 359 -24.70 18.17 -9.85
CA ASP A 359 -24.51 16.73 -9.85
C ASP A 359 -24.32 16.24 -11.28
N ASP A 360 -23.48 15.22 -11.49
CA ASP A 360 -23.11 14.76 -12.82
C ASP A 360 -23.34 13.27 -13.00
N ILE A 361 -23.71 12.86 -14.22
CA ILE A 361 -23.76 11.46 -14.62
C ILE A 361 -22.43 11.10 -15.26
N THR A 362 -21.61 10.37 -14.54
CA THR A 362 -20.25 9.97 -14.96
C THR A 362 -20.17 8.57 -15.56
N TYR A 363 -21.25 7.80 -15.43
CA TYR A 363 -21.41 6.48 -16.05
C TYR A 363 -22.87 6.26 -16.42
N PHE A 364 -23.12 5.81 -17.66
CA PHE A 364 -24.45 5.49 -18.13
C PHE A 364 -24.42 4.35 -19.12
N GLN A 365 -25.08 3.25 -18.79
CA GLN A 365 -25.27 2.11 -19.68
C GLN A 365 -26.74 1.73 -19.73
N TYR A 366 -27.37 1.87 -20.87
CA TYR A 366 -28.79 1.57 -21.08
C TYR A 366 -29.00 0.48 -22.11
N SER A 367 -29.82 -0.51 -21.77
CA SER A 367 -30.22 -1.58 -22.69
C SER A 367 -31.73 -1.53 -22.93
N LYS A 368 -32.14 -1.11 -24.12
CA LYS A 368 -33.53 -1.15 -24.54
C LYS A 368 -34.01 -2.59 -24.75
N LYS A 369 -35.16 -2.96 -24.17
CA LYS A 369 -35.79 -4.28 -24.29
C LYS A 369 -37.12 -4.13 -25.03
N THR A 370 -37.23 -4.65 -26.25
CA THR A 370 -38.42 -4.48 -27.11
C THR A 370 -39.72 -5.12 -26.58
N SER A 371 -39.63 -6.06 -25.64
CA SER A 371 -40.76 -6.80 -25.07
C SER A 371 -41.18 -6.36 -23.66
N LYS A 372 -40.69 -5.24 -23.16
CA LYS A 372 -40.97 -4.76 -21.80
C LYS A 372 -41.31 -3.28 -21.80
N GLU A 373 -42.16 -2.84 -20.86
CA GLU A 373 -42.50 -1.42 -20.66
C GLU A 373 -41.38 -0.61 -20.11
N GLU A 374 -40.49 -1.26 -19.32
CA GLU A 374 -39.32 -0.64 -18.68
C GLU A 374 -38.02 -1.32 -19.10
N GLY A 375 -36.95 -0.54 -19.24
CA GLY A 375 -35.57 -1.01 -19.48
C GLY A 375 -34.61 -0.62 -18.36
N PRO A 376 -33.72 -1.52 -17.94
CA PRO A 376 -32.73 -1.20 -16.93
C PRO A 376 -31.60 -0.33 -17.50
N ALA A 377 -31.16 0.65 -16.71
CA ALA A 377 -29.95 1.40 -16.96
C ALA A 377 -29.04 1.32 -15.73
N VAL A 378 -27.75 1.15 -15.93
CA VAL A 378 -26.73 1.34 -14.88
C VAL A 378 -26.25 2.77 -14.95
N ILE A 379 -26.38 3.49 -13.83
CA ILE A 379 -26.05 4.92 -13.74
C ILE A 379 -25.05 5.14 -12.62
N GLY A 380 -23.93 5.82 -12.92
CA GLY A 380 -23.00 6.34 -11.93
C GLY A 380 -23.20 7.84 -11.80
N ILE A 381 -23.56 8.30 -10.60
CA ILE A 381 -23.80 9.71 -10.26
C ILE A 381 -22.67 10.22 -9.37
N GLU A 382 -22.09 11.34 -9.73
CA GLU A 382 -21.14 12.08 -8.91
C GLU A 382 -21.82 13.31 -8.33
N LEU A 383 -21.92 13.37 -6.99
CA LEU A 383 -22.55 14.47 -6.27
C LEU A 383 -21.52 15.56 -5.98
N SER A 384 -21.94 16.80 -6.06
CA SER A 384 -21.13 17.97 -5.65
C SER A 384 -20.92 18.04 -4.14
N ASP A 385 -21.87 17.53 -3.36
CA ASP A 385 -21.81 17.40 -1.91
C ASP A 385 -22.50 16.11 -1.46
N LYS A 386 -21.88 15.40 -0.50
CA LYS A 386 -22.43 14.15 0.06
C LYS A 386 -23.83 14.34 0.72
N GLU A 387 -24.11 15.53 1.24
CA GLU A 387 -25.41 15.86 1.86
C GLU A 387 -26.56 15.81 0.83
N ASN A 388 -26.26 15.95 -0.47
CA ASN A 388 -27.26 15.87 -1.55
C ASN A 388 -27.81 14.46 -1.73
N PHE A 389 -27.10 13.41 -1.26
CA PHE A 389 -27.51 12.02 -1.44
C PHE A 389 -28.89 11.74 -0.85
N SER A 390 -29.14 12.15 0.38
CA SER A 390 -30.44 11.92 1.03
C SER A 390 -31.58 12.61 0.31
N GLY A 391 -31.37 13.83 -0.19
CA GLY A 391 -32.31 14.57 -1.00
C GLY A 391 -32.62 13.90 -2.35
N MET A 392 -31.59 13.39 -3.03
CA MET A 392 -31.72 12.65 -4.28
C MET A 392 -32.55 11.37 -4.08
N ILE A 393 -32.26 10.59 -3.05
CA ILE A 393 -33.03 9.36 -2.73
C ILE A 393 -34.48 9.68 -2.40
N LYS A 394 -34.77 10.78 -1.67
CA LYS A 394 -36.13 11.25 -1.39
C LYS A 394 -36.88 11.58 -2.66
N LYS A 395 -36.26 12.31 -3.60
CA LYS A 395 -36.84 12.60 -4.91
C LYS A 395 -37.11 11.32 -5.72
N MET A 396 -36.15 10.38 -5.79
CA MET A 396 -36.37 9.10 -6.48
C MET A 396 -37.62 8.38 -5.96
N LYS A 397 -37.83 8.35 -4.65
CA LYS A 397 -39.04 7.75 -4.02
C LYS A 397 -40.31 8.55 -4.36
N GLN A 398 -40.26 9.88 -4.29
CA GLN A 398 -41.38 10.78 -4.57
C GLN A 398 -41.89 10.66 -6.02
N TYR A 399 -40.96 10.47 -6.98
CA TYR A 399 -41.28 10.32 -8.40
C TYR A 399 -41.44 8.86 -8.81
N ASN A 400 -41.58 7.93 -7.84
CA ASN A 400 -41.76 6.48 -8.09
C ASN A 400 -40.71 5.88 -9.02
N ILE A 401 -39.45 6.34 -8.93
CA ILE A 401 -38.34 5.77 -9.68
C ILE A 401 -37.95 4.43 -9.07
N HIS A 402 -38.05 3.36 -9.83
CA HIS A 402 -37.59 2.04 -9.41
C HIS A 402 -36.09 1.94 -9.56
N TYR A 403 -35.38 1.80 -8.46
CA TYR A 403 -33.92 1.70 -8.45
C TYR A 403 -33.42 0.63 -7.49
N GLN A 404 -32.21 0.12 -7.78
CA GLN A 404 -31.41 -0.68 -6.87
C GLN A 404 -30.07 0.03 -6.67
N TYR A 405 -29.69 0.27 -5.41
CA TYR A 405 -28.39 0.85 -5.06
C TYR A 405 -27.30 -0.22 -5.14
N ILE A 406 -26.22 0.04 -5.87
CA ILE A 406 -25.18 -0.96 -6.18
C ILE A 406 -24.02 -0.89 -5.18
N ASN A 407 -23.67 0.29 -4.65
CA ASN A 407 -22.48 0.44 -3.79
C ASN A 407 -22.48 -0.46 -2.55
N ASP A 408 -23.66 -0.84 -2.04
CA ASP A 408 -23.81 -1.74 -0.89
C ASP A 408 -23.83 -3.24 -1.27
N ASN A 409 -23.70 -3.54 -2.56
CA ASN A 409 -23.69 -4.92 -3.07
C ASN A 409 -22.38 -5.18 -3.82
N PRO A 410 -21.36 -5.74 -3.15
CA PRO A 410 -20.03 -5.97 -3.74
C PRO A 410 -20.07 -6.82 -5.00
N ASP A 411 -20.87 -7.88 -5.04
CA ASP A 411 -20.96 -8.78 -6.20
C ASP A 411 -21.50 -8.07 -7.44
N LEU A 412 -22.57 -7.27 -7.27
CA LEU A 412 -23.10 -6.46 -8.37
C LEU A 412 -22.15 -5.34 -8.78
N PHE A 413 -21.47 -4.75 -7.80
CA PHE A 413 -20.51 -3.69 -8.07
C PHE A 413 -19.35 -4.19 -8.93
N ASP A 414 -18.75 -5.34 -8.58
CA ASP A 414 -17.63 -5.93 -9.32
C ASP A 414 -18.01 -6.42 -10.73
N ILE A 415 -19.29 -6.78 -10.95
CA ILE A 415 -19.78 -7.23 -12.26
C ILE A 415 -20.11 -6.05 -13.18
N LEU A 416 -20.65 -4.95 -12.65
CA LEU A 416 -21.25 -3.88 -13.44
C LEU A 416 -20.36 -2.64 -13.56
N ILE A 417 -19.43 -2.45 -12.64
CA ILE A 417 -18.62 -1.25 -12.48
C ILE A 417 -17.13 -1.56 -12.52
#